data_c83b469ce48b3dbc6cd478f92bea2402
#
_entry.id   c83b469ce48b3dbc6cd478f92bea2402
#
_cell.length_a   1.000
_cell.length_b   1.000
_cell.length_c   1.000
_cell.angle_alpha   90.00
_cell.angle_beta   90.00
_cell.angle_gamma   90.00
#
_symmetry.space_group_name_H-M   'P 1'
#
loop_
_entity.id
_entity.type
_entity.pdbx_description
1 polymer ?
#
loop_
_entity_poly.entity_id
_entity_poly.type
_entity_poly.pdbx_seq_one_letter_code
_entity_poly.pdbx_strand_id
1 'polypeptide(L)'
;SAAVDFLTNHPAVYADKIGVIGICGGGCYSVSATQIDHRIKALATISMYDMGRARRQGVGDSQTYEQRMAILDEIGRQRTMEYGGAVRKDIRALPEKVDENTPKFAIDFLDYYDNPQRGQHPNSTGYYSYTSLAPMMNFFPFAQIETISPRPMLFIVGENAVSKYFSEDAYAKAAEPKELFVVPGATHVDLYDQPKYLKITLPKL
;
A
#
# COMPACT_ATOMS: atom_id res chain seq x y z
N SER A 1 12.06 2.68 9.58
CA SER A 1 12.96 3.35 10.55
C SER A 1 14.32 3.73 9.96
N ALA A 2 15.00 2.92 9.11
CA ALA A 2 16.33 3.26 8.58
C ALA A 2 16.40 4.63 7.86
N ALA A 3 15.38 5.02 7.09
CA ALA A 3 15.29 6.36 6.52
C ALA A 3 15.20 7.45 7.60
N VAL A 4 14.54 7.18 8.71
CA VAL A 4 14.44 8.10 9.85
C VAL A 4 15.80 8.21 10.56
N ASP A 5 16.57 7.11 10.67
CA ASP A 5 17.95 7.14 11.19
C ASP A 5 18.83 8.08 10.38
N PHE A 6 18.74 7.98 9.05
CA PHE A 6 19.44 8.89 8.13
C PHE A 6 19.02 10.34 8.33
N LEU A 7 17.67 10.59 8.28
CA LEU A 7 17.14 11.95 8.36
C LEU A 7 17.46 12.63 9.70
N THR A 8 17.38 11.91 10.82
CA THR A 8 17.68 12.45 12.17
C THR A 8 19.12 12.93 12.31
N ASN A 9 20.03 12.36 11.53
CA ASN A 9 21.44 12.72 11.54
C ASN A 9 21.84 13.67 10.40
N HIS A 10 20.90 14.03 9.51
CA HIS A 10 21.22 14.87 8.37
C HIS A 10 21.19 16.36 8.76
N PRO A 11 22.23 17.17 8.45
CA PRO A 11 22.36 18.56 8.94
C PRO A 11 21.30 19.52 8.41
N ALA A 12 20.61 19.18 7.30
CA ALA A 12 19.54 20.01 6.73
C ALA A 12 18.14 19.60 7.22
N VAL A 13 18.02 18.69 8.19
CA VAL A 13 16.74 18.16 8.68
C VAL A 13 16.54 18.55 10.15
N TYR A 14 15.34 19.04 10.46
CA TYR A 14 14.90 19.19 11.85
C TYR A 14 14.47 17.81 12.37
N ALA A 15 15.32 17.18 13.19
CA ALA A 15 15.11 15.83 13.70
C ALA A 15 13.82 15.62 14.50
N ASP A 16 13.28 16.69 15.06
CA ASP A 16 12.02 16.73 15.82
C ASP A 16 10.78 17.00 14.97
N LYS A 17 10.94 17.19 13.64
CA LYS A 17 9.86 17.55 12.69
C LYS A 17 9.75 16.60 11.50
N ILE A 18 10.11 15.35 11.67
CA ILE A 18 10.03 14.36 10.60
C ILE A 18 8.59 13.84 10.50
N GLY A 19 7.95 14.03 9.35
CA GLY A 19 6.69 13.40 8.97
C GLY A 19 6.88 12.33 7.92
N VAL A 20 5.87 11.50 7.69
CA VAL A 20 5.86 10.51 6.63
C VAL A 20 4.58 10.59 5.80
N ILE A 21 4.74 10.50 4.47
CA ILE A 21 3.64 10.35 3.53
C ILE A 21 3.77 8.98 2.89
N GLY A 22 2.75 8.13 3.05
CA GLY A 22 2.70 6.81 2.45
C GLY A 22 1.69 6.74 1.32
N ILE A 23 2.12 6.31 0.11
CA ILE A 23 1.25 6.20 -1.06
C ILE A 23 1.03 4.72 -1.37
N CYS A 24 -0.21 4.31 -1.67
CA CYS A 24 -0.58 2.92 -2.01
C CYS A 24 -0.11 1.91 -0.94
N GLY A 25 0.63 0.87 -1.33
CA GLY A 25 1.27 -0.06 -0.38
C GLY A 25 2.23 0.64 0.59
N GLY A 26 2.88 1.75 0.17
CA GLY A 26 3.67 2.60 1.04
C GLY A 26 2.88 3.17 2.22
N GLY A 27 1.57 3.34 2.07
CA GLY A 27 0.66 3.79 3.14
C GLY A 27 0.66 2.81 4.32
N CYS A 28 0.39 1.53 4.09
CA CYS A 28 0.36 0.56 5.18
C CYS A 28 1.75 0.31 5.81
N TYR A 29 2.82 0.39 5.02
CA TYR A 29 4.19 0.31 5.56
C TYR A 29 4.54 1.53 6.41
N SER A 30 4.08 2.73 6.01
CA SER A 30 4.26 3.95 6.79
C SER A 30 3.48 3.91 8.11
N VAL A 31 2.22 3.41 8.09
CA VAL A 31 1.44 3.16 9.32
C VAL A 31 2.21 2.25 10.26
N SER A 32 2.65 1.08 9.76
CA SER A 32 3.40 0.10 10.56
C SER A 32 4.70 0.67 11.13
N ALA A 33 5.45 1.45 10.35
CA ALA A 33 6.67 2.11 10.83
C ALA A 33 6.37 3.17 11.90
N THR A 34 5.29 3.96 11.71
CA THR A 34 4.92 5.03 12.64
C THR A 34 4.48 4.49 14.00
N GLN A 35 3.87 3.30 14.06
CA GLN A 35 3.50 2.64 15.32
C GLN A 35 4.71 2.43 16.24
N ILE A 36 5.87 2.09 15.69
CA ILE A 36 7.07 1.69 16.43
C ILE A 36 8.19 2.73 16.44
N ASP A 37 8.13 3.76 15.59
CA ASP A 37 9.15 4.80 15.52
C ASP A 37 8.56 6.17 15.88
N HIS A 38 8.72 6.57 17.14
CA HIS A 38 8.18 7.80 17.69
C HIS A 38 8.89 9.07 17.21
N ARG A 39 9.97 8.95 16.45
CA ARG A 39 10.62 10.09 15.77
C ARG A 39 9.79 10.60 14.59
N ILE A 40 8.91 9.77 14.04
CA ILE A 40 7.90 10.20 13.07
C ILE A 40 6.81 10.96 13.80
N LYS A 41 6.64 12.25 13.50
CA LYS A 41 5.78 13.19 14.23
C LYS A 41 4.40 13.37 13.62
N ALA A 42 4.24 13.04 12.33
CA ALA A 42 2.96 13.08 11.64
C ALA A 42 2.93 12.00 10.55
N LEU A 43 1.74 11.46 10.28
CA LEU A 43 1.50 10.48 9.23
C LEU A 43 0.42 10.97 8.28
N ALA A 44 0.69 10.94 6.98
CA ALA A 44 -0.35 11.04 5.97
C ALA A 44 -0.31 9.82 5.04
N THR A 45 -1.46 9.35 4.59
CA THR A 45 -1.57 8.29 3.58
C THR A 45 -2.41 8.76 2.40
N ILE A 46 -2.01 8.38 1.18
CA ILE A 46 -2.74 8.68 -0.05
C ILE A 46 -3.05 7.36 -0.74
N SER A 47 -4.33 7.12 -1.01
CA SER A 47 -4.81 5.86 -1.62
C SER A 47 -4.17 4.63 -0.97
N MET A 48 -4.16 4.57 0.36
CA MET A 48 -3.50 3.49 1.09
C MET A 48 -4.05 2.12 0.71
N TYR A 49 -3.14 1.13 0.68
CA TYR A 49 -3.44 -0.26 0.37
C TYR A 49 -2.96 -1.15 1.52
N ASP A 50 -3.84 -1.90 2.16
CA ASP A 50 -3.42 -2.93 3.13
C ASP A 50 -2.87 -4.14 2.38
N MET A 51 -1.55 -4.16 2.21
CA MET A 51 -0.86 -5.23 1.48
C MET A 51 -1.07 -6.61 2.11
N GLY A 52 -1.20 -6.67 3.44
CA GLY A 52 -1.47 -7.91 4.15
C GLY A 52 -2.88 -8.43 3.88
N ARG A 53 -3.92 -7.60 4.09
CA ARG A 53 -5.31 -7.97 3.85
C ARG A 53 -5.56 -8.32 2.37
N ALA A 54 -5.05 -7.50 1.45
CA ALA A 54 -5.19 -7.76 0.03
C ALA A 54 -4.60 -9.10 -0.41
N ARG A 55 -3.54 -9.59 0.25
CA ARG A 55 -2.96 -10.91 -0.03
C ARG A 55 -3.65 -12.05 0.71
N ARG A 56 -4.22 -11.78 1.90
CA ARG A 56 -5.00 -12.79 2.66
C ARG A 56 -6.41 -13.00 2.14
N GLN A 57 -7.05 -11.93 1.71
CA GLN A 57 -8.49 -11.91 1.42
C GLN A 57 -8.82 -11.51 -0.01
N GLY A 58 -7.81 -11.14 -0.81
CA GLY A 58 -8.04 -10.58 -2.15
C GLY A 58 -8.51 -9.12 -2.11
N VAL A 59 -8.64 -8.51 -3.27
CA VAL A 59 -9.19 -7.17 -3.43
C VAL A 59 -10.71 -7.25 -3.23
N GLY A 60 -11.26 -6.39 -2.37
CA GLY A 60 -12.68 -6.45 -2.01
C GLY A 60 -13.07 -7.70 -1.21
N ASP A 61 -12.09 -8.31 -0.51
CA ASP A 61 -12.26 -9.55 0.27
C ASP A 61 -12.82 -10.71 -0.56
N SER A 62 -12.43 -10.80 -1.82
CA SER A 62 -12.94 -11.76 -2.81
C SER A 62 -12.35 -13.18 -2.70
N GLN A 63 -11.31 -13.37 -1.88
CA GLN A 63 -10.64 -14.65 -1.73
C GLN A 63 -11.18 -15.44 -0.53
N THR A 64 -11.58 -16.71 -0.76
CA THR A 64 -12.06 -17.57 0.32
C THR A 64 -10.92 -18.08 1.21
N TYR A 65 -11.28 -18.63 2.37
CA TYR A 65 -10.31 -19.27 3.28
C TYR A 65 -9.60 -20.43 2.59
N GLU A 66 -10.35 -21.29 1.87
CA GLU A 66 -9.83 -22.46 1.18
C GLU A 66 -8.84 -22.08 0.09
N GLN A 67 -9.15 -21.04 -0.70
CA GLN A 67 -8.25 -20.49 -1.71
C GLN A 67 -6.95 -20.00 -1.09
N ARG A 68 -7.03 -19.28 0.02
CA ARG A 68 -5.85 -18.82 0.77
C ARG A 68 -5.00 -19.99 1.26
N MET A 69 -5.61 -21.04 1.83
CA MET A 69 -4.87 -22.21 2.30
C MET A 69 -4.17 -22.92 1.15
N ALA A 70 -4.85 -23.12 0.01
CA ALA A 70 -4.26 -23.71 -1.17
C ALA A 70 -3.03 -22.93 -1.68
N ILE A 71 -3.10 -21.59 -1.65
CA ILE A 71 -1.96 -20.72 -2.02
C ILE A 71 -0.79 -20.92 -1.06
N LEU A 72 -1.04 -20.99 0.25
CA LEU A 72 0.02 -21.19 1.25
C LEU A 72 0.68 -22.56 1.10
N ASP A 73 -0.08 -23.60 0.81
CA ASP A 73 0.44 -24.95 0.53
C ASP A 73 1.33 -24.96 -0.73
N GLU A 74 0.89 -24.26 -1.79
CA GLU A 74 1.69 -24.15 -3.02
C GLU A 74 2.97 -23.34 -2.77
N ILE A 75 2.92 -22.26 -1.99
CA ILE A 75 4.11 -21.49 -1.61
C ILE A 75 5.10 -22.41 -0.86
N GLY A 76 4.62 -23.26 0.05
CA GLY A 76 5.46 -24.21 0.76
C GLY A 76 6.19 -25.17 -0.19
N ARG A 77 5.46 -25.74 -1.15
CA ARG A 77 6.03 -26.59 -2.21
C ARG A 77 7.06 -25.84 -3.07
N GLN A 78 6.72 -24.64 -3.52
CA GLN A 78 7.61 -23.79 -4.32
C GLN A 78 8.93 -23.47 -3.58
N ARG A 79 8.85 -23.10 -2.30
CA ARG A 79 10.04 -22.86 -1.46
C ARG A 79 10.95 -24.09 -1.37
N THR A 80 10.36 -25.28 -1.22
CA THR A 80 11.11 -26.53 -1.18
C THR A 80 11.83 -26.79 -2.50
N MET A 81 11.16 -26.56 -3.62
CA MET A 81 11.75 -26.72 -4.95
C MET A 81 12.89 -25.71 -5.18
N GLU A 82 12.68 -24.43 -4.85
CA GLU A 82 13.70 -23.37 -4.98
C GLU A 82 14.93 -23.68 -4.12
N TYR A 83 14.74 -24.18 -2.89
CA TYR A 83 15.85 -24.60 -2.03
C TYR A 83 16.63 -25.79 -2.66
N GLY A 84 15.93 -26.67 -3.37
CA GLY A 84 16.52 -27.77 -4.14
C GLY A 84 17.17 -27.38 -5.47
N GLY A 85 17.25 -26.08 -5.79
CA GLY A 85 17.91 -25.55 -6.99
C GLY A 85 16.95 -25.27 -8.19
N ALA A 86 15.64 -25.36 -8.01
CA ALA A 86 14.70 -24.95 -9.04
C ALA A 86 14.73 -23.41 -9.24
N VAL A 87 14.37 -22.97 -10.44
CA VAL A 87 14.27 -21.55 -10.78
C VAL A 87 13.19 -20.87 -9.93
N ARG A 88 13.50 -19.67 -9.44
CA ARG A 88 12.55 -18.83 -8.69
C ARG A 88 11.30 -18.55 -9.53
N LYS A 89 10.13 -18.75 -8.94
CA LYS A 89 8.85 -18.40 -9.55
C LYS A 89 8.54 -16.94 -9.25
N ASP A 90 8.48 -16.11 -10.29
CA ASP A 90 8.00 -14.72 -10.20
C ASP A 90 6.57 -14.62 -10.73
N ILE A 91 5.80 -13.72 -10.15
CA ILE A 91 4.42 -13.43 -10.56
C ILE A 91 4.24 -11.92 -10.73
N ARG A 92 3.30 -11.53 -11.57
CA ARG A 92 2.93 -10.14 -11.79
C ARG A 92 1.68 -9.78 -10.99
N ALA A 93 1.63 -8.55 -10.46
CA ALA A 93 0.49 -8.07 -9.67
C ALA A 93 -0.75 -7.76 -10.53
N LEU A 94 -0.53 -7.36 -11.78
CA LEU A 94 -1.56 -6.95 -12.73
C LEU A 94 -1.57 -7.91 -13.93
N PRO A 95 -2.71 -8.09 -14.61
CA PRO A 95 -2.77 -8.94 -15.81
C PRO A 95 -1.87 -8.37 -16.91
N GLU A 96 -1.30 -9.25 -17.73
CA GLU A 96 -0.47 -8.86 -18.88
C GLU A 96 -1.30 -8.34 -20.06
N LYS A 97 -2.57 -8.72 -20.12
CA LYS A 97 -3.51 -8.33 -21.17
C LYS A 97 -4.85 -7.99 -20.55
N VAL A 98 -5.49 -6.96 -21.11
CA VAL A 98 -6.87 -6.58 -20.78
C VAL A 98 -7.82 -7.38 -21.67
N ASP A 99 -8.86 -7.94 -21.08
CA ASP A 99 -9.98 -8.58 -21.74
C ASP A 99 -11.32 -8.09 -21.17
N GLU A 100 -12.43 -8.65 -21.64
CA GLU A 100 -13.80 -8.28 -21.22
C GLU A 100 -14.10 -8.57 -19.74
N ASN A 101 -13.33 -9.47 -19.11
CA ASN A 101 -13.47 -9.87 -17.71
C ASN A 101 -12.52 -9.10 -16.78
N THR A 102 -11.64 -8.27 -17.34
CA THR A 102 -10.65 -7.52 -16.54
C THR A 102 -11.35 -6.46 -15.70
N PRO A 103 -11.24 -6.52 -14.35
CA PRO A 103 -11.88 -5.55 -13.48
C PRO A 103 -11.41 -4.12 -13.77
N LYS A 104 -12.34 -3.16 -13.71
CA LYS A 104 -12.03 -1.75 -14.01
C LYS A 104 -10.82 -1.22 -13.22
N PHE A 105 -10.69 -1.56 -11.95
CA PHE A 105 -9.54 -1.10 -11.16
C PHE A 105 -8.20 -1.61 -11.69
N ALA A 106 -8.17 -2.84 -12.27
CA ALA A 106 -6.96 -3.37 -12.88
C ALA A 106 -6.60 -2.63 -14.17
N ILE A 107 -7.62 -2.23 -14.96
CA ILE A 107 -7.44 -1.36 -16.13
C ILE A 107 -6.88 0.00 -15.70
N ASP A 108 -7.45 0.63 -14.67
CA ASP A 108 -6.97 1.92 -14.15
C ASP A 108 -5.51 1.82 -13.66
N PHE A 109 -5.14 0.70 -13.03
CA PHE A 109 -3.76 0.47 -12.56
C PHE A 109 -2.81 0.25 -13.74
N LEU A 110 -3.21 -0.51 -14.77
CA LEU A 110 -2.40 -0.70 -15.98
C LEU A 110 -2.20 0.63 -16.71
N ASP A 111 -3.25 1.46 -16.83
CA ASP A 111 -3.16 2.81 -17.42
C ASP A 111 -2.16 3.71 -16.66
N TYR A 112 -1.95 3.49 -15.38
CA TYR A 112 -0.92 4.20 -14.64
C TYR A 112 0.46 3.53 -14.75
N TYR A 113 0.58 2.26 -14.37
CA TYR A 113 1.87 1.60 -14.17
C TYR A 113 2.55 1.14 -15.46
N ASP A 114 1.79 0.86 -16.53
CA ASP A 114 2.31 0.44 -17.83
C ASP A 114 2.36 1.59 -18.85
N ASN A 115 1.88 2.78 -18.49
CA ASN A 115 1.84 3.95 -19.39
C ASN A 115 3.11 4.81 -19.21
N PRO A 116 3.97 4.93 -20.25
CA PRO A 116 5.20 5.73 -20.21
C PRO A 116 4.96 7.23 -19.96
N GLN A 117 3.75 7.72 -20.21
CA GLN A 117 3.38 9.13 -19.96
C GLN A 117 2.83 9.37 -18.57
N ARG A 118 2.71 8.32 -17.74
CA ARG A 118 2.26 8.37 -16.35
C ARG A 118 3.31 7.77 -15.41
N GLY A 119 3.01 6.64 -14.78
CA GLY A 119 3.83 6.05 -13.73
C GLY A 119 4.79 4.94 -14.17
N GLN A 120 4.83 4.56 -15.47
CA GLN A 120 5.72 3.52 -15.94
C GLN A 120 7.20 3.95 -15.80
N HIS A 121 8.01 3.03 -15.27
CA HIS A 121 9.45 3.22 -15.16
C HIS A 121 10.19 2.00 -15.70
N PRO A 122 11.26 2.15 -16.51
CA PRO A 122 11.94 1.03 -17.17
C PRO A 122 12.48 -0.03 -16.19
N ASN A 123 12.85 0.37 -14.98
CA ASN A 123 13.35 -0.54 -13.94
C ASN A 123 12.24 -1.17 -13.08
N SER A 124 10.97 -0.81 -13.30
CA SER A 124 9.82 -1.39 -12.61
C SER A 124 9.15 -2.42 -13.51
N THR A 125 9.43 -3.70 -13.28
CA THR A 125 8.89 -4.79 -14.11
C THR A 125 7.48 -5.20 -13.70
N GLY A 126 7.01 -4.80 -12.50
CA GLY A 126 5.75 -5.25 -11.92
C GLY A 126 5.76 -6.70 -11.42
N TYR A 127 6.90 -7.39 -11.51
CA TYR A 127 7.07 -8.77 -11.03
C TYR A 127 7.68 -8.83 -9.63
N TYR A 128 7.28 -9.84 -8.86
CA TYR A 128 7.82 -10.13 -7.54
C TYR A 128 7.79 -11.65 -7.28
N SER A 129 8.61 -12.10 -6.32
CA SER A 129 8.68 -13.52 -5.99
C SER A 129 7.35 -14.06 -5.48
N TYR A 130 6.88 -15.18 -6.03
CA TYR A 130 5.66 -15.86 -5.59
C TYR A 130 5.71 -16.23 -4.10
N THR A 131 6.88 -16.67 -3.64
CA THR A 131 7.05 -17.08 -2.23
C THR A 131 6.99 -15.91 -1.24
N SER A 132 7.11 -14.64 -1.72
CA SER A 132 6.92 -13.45 -0.88
C SER A 132 5.47 -13.21 -0.46
N LEU A 133 4.51 -13.88 -1.08
CA LEU A 133 3.10 -13.78 -0.68
C LEU A 133 2.86 -14.24 0.77
N ALA A 134 3.55 -15.29 1.23
CA ALA A 134 3.36 -15.80 2.60
C ALA A 134 3.72 -14.78 3.69
N PRO A 135 4.93 -14.15 3.71
CA PRO A 135 5.21 -13.10 4.67
C PRO A 135 4.31 -11.87 4.49
N MET A 136 3.88 -11.55 3.26
CA MET A 136 2.92 -10.47 3.05
C MET A 136 1.55 -10.80 3.65
N MET A 137 1.06 -12.04 3.53
CA MET A 137 -0.17 -12.49 4.18
C MET A 137 -0.09 -12.41 5.71
N ASN A 138 1.11 -12.55 6.28
CA ASN A 138 1.34 -12.43 7.72
C ASN A 138 1.65 -11.00 8.19
N PHE A 139 1.38 -10.01 7.36
CA PHE A 139 1.54 -8.60 7.68
C PHE A 139 0.21 -7.98 8.08
N PHE A 140 0.15 -7.38 9.28
CA PHE A 140 -1.03 -6.76 9.88
C PHE A 140 -0.72 -5.29 10.22
N PRO A 141 -0.76 -4.39 9.22
CA PRO A 141 -0.25 -3.02 9.38
C PRO A 141 -0.99 -2.18 10.40
N PHE A 142 -2.24 -2.52 10.73
CA PHE A 142 -3.09 -1.74 11.63
C PHE A 142 -3.26 -2.36 13.01
N ALA A 143 -2.43 -3.36 13.36
CA ALA A 143 -2.60 -4.12 14.61
C ALA A 143 -2.45 -3.27 15.87
N GLN A 144 -1.72 -2.17 15.80
CA GLN A 144 -1.46 -1.25 16.93
C GLN A 144 -1.58 0.22 16.49
N ILE A 145 -2.46 0.52 15.52
CA ILE A 145 -2.56 1.87 14.92
C ILE A 145 -2.95 2.94 15.94
N GLU A 146 -3.68 2.57 17.00
CA GLU A 146 -4.05 3.46 18.12
C GLU A 146 -2.82 4.00 18.86
N THR A 147 -1.67 3.29 18.83
CA THR A 147 -0.43 3.72 19.48
C THR A 147 0.24 4.90 18.79
N ILE A 148 -0.20 5.26 17.58
CA ILE A 148 0.30 6.46 16.90
C ILE A 148 -0.14 7.73 17.63
N SER A 149 -1.31 7.73 18.25
CA SER A 149 -1.78 8.85 19.08
C SER A 149 -0.73 9.22 20.17
N PRO A 150 -0.54 10.50 20.49
CA PRO A 150 -1.26 11.69 20.02
C PRO A 150 -0.70 12.34 18.74
N ARG A 151 0.09 11.63 17.93
CA ARG A 151 0.64 12.14 16.67
C ARG A 151 -0.45 12.17 15.60
N PRO A 152 -0.60 13.26 14.82
CA PRO A 152 -1.69 13.40 13.87
C PRO A 152 -1.58 12.41 12.71
N MET A 153 -2.75 11.91 12.28
CA MET A 153 -2.91 11.00 11.16
C MET A 153 -3.93 11.55 10.15
N LEU A 154 -3.54 11.58 8.87
CA LEU A 154 -4.40 11.99 7.75
C LEU A 154 -4.51 10.84 6.75
N PHE A 155 -5.73 10.39 6.47
CA PHE A 155 -6.01 9.36 5.47
C PHE A 155 -6.72 10.01 4.28
N ILE A 156 -6.03 10.15 3.13
CA ILE A 156 -6.60 10.69 1.89
C ILE A 156 -6.93 9.53 0.96
N VAL A 157 -8.15 9.48 0.47
CA VAL A 157 -8.60 8.40 -0.42
C VAL A 157 -9.63 8.89 -1.44
N GLY A 158 -9.61 8.34 -2.64
CA GLY A 158 -10.63 8.63 -3.66
C GLY A 158 -11.97 7.98 -3.32
N GLU A 159 -13.06 8.69 -3.59
CA GLU A 159 -14.42 8.19 -3.39
C GLU A 159 -14.68 6.86 -4.14
N ASN A 160 -14.14 6.76 -5.38
CA ASN A 160 -14.28 5.60 -6.25
C ASN A 160 -13.05 4.68 -6.20
N ALA A 161 -12.16 4.86 -5.23
CA ALA A 161 -10.98 4.01 -5.10
C ALA A 161 -11.36 2.61 -4.63
N VAL A 162 -10.90 1.57 -5.35
CA VAL A 162 -11.06 0.16 -4.96
C VAL A 162 -10.46 -0.13 -3.58
N SER A 163 -9.50 0.69 -3.15
CA SER A 163 -8.81 0.58 -1.85
C SER A 163 -9.43 1.43 -0.73
N LYS A 164 -10.57 2.09 -0.98
CA LYS A 164 -11.19 3.03 -0.02
C LYS A 164 -11.40 2.37 1.35
N TYR A 165 -11.91 1.15 1.37
CA TYR A 165 -12.20 0.40 2.60
C TYR A 165 -10.97 0.15 3.48
N PHE A 166 -9.76 0.11 2.93
CA PHE A 166 -8.53 0.01 3.75
C PHE A 166 -8.28 1.28 4.56
N SER A 167 -8.53 2.46 3.96
CA SER A 167 -8.40 3.73 4.67
C SER A 167 -9.50 3.91 5.71
N GLU A 168 -10.71 3.47 5.40
CA GLU A 168 -11.86 3.47 6.33
C GLU A 168 -11.60 2.56 7.54
N ASP A 169 -11.05 1.35 7.30
CA ASP A 169 -10.70 0.40 8.37
C ASP A 169 -9.57 0.94 9.26
N ALA A 170 -8.52 1.51 8.66
CA ALA A 170 -7.44 2.15 9.40
C ALA A 170 -7.95 3.34 10.24
N TYR A 171 -8.77 4.20 9.64
CA TYR A 171 -9.37 5.33 10.35
C TYR A 171 -10.25 4.88 11.51
N ALA A 172 -11.06 3.84 11.33
CA ALA A 172 -11.92 3.32 12.40
C ALA A 172 -11.12 2.81 13.61
N LYS A 173 -9.94 2.21 13.38
CA LYS A 173 -9.06 1.66 14.42
C LYS A 173 -8.13 2.69 15.04
N ALA A 174 -7.78 3.75 14.32
CA ALA A 174 -6.88 4.79 14.79
C ALA A 174 -7.50 5.59 15.95
N ALA A 175 -6.65 6.07 16.89
CA ALA A 175 -7.04 7.02 17.91
C ALA A 175 -6.83 8.47 17.43
N GLU A 176 -7.40 9.44 18.16
CA GLU A 176 -7.26 10.88 17.85
C GLU A 176 -5.82 11.40 18.10
N PRO A 177 -5.37 12.45 17.38
CA PRO A 177 -6.08 13.17 16.32
C PRO A 177 -5.96 12.48 14.96
N LYS A 178 -7.07 12.35 14.24
CA LYS A 178 -7.13 11.73 12.93
C LYS A 178 -8.14 12.41 12.00
N GLU A 179 -7.87 12.38 10.69
CA GLU A 179 -8.81 12.84 9.65
C GLU A 179 -8.90 11.80 8.52
N LEU A 180 -10.12 11.52 8.04
CA LEU A 180 -10.36 10.81 6.79
C LEU A 180 -10.87 11.81 5.76
N PHE A 181 -10.07 12.05 4.72
CA PHE A 181 -10.40 12.95 3.63
C PHE A 181 -10.73 12.17 2.35
N VAL A 182 -12.02 12.09 2.04
CA VAL A 182 -12.51 11.42 0.83
C VAL A 182 -12.59 12.43 -0.32
N VAL A 183 -11.85 12.15 -1.42
CA VAL A 183 -11.79 13.02 -2.60
C VAL A 183 -12.90 12.62 -3.58
N PRO A 184 -13.90 13.50 -3.83
CA PRO A 184 -15.04 13.17 -4.68
C PRO A 184 -14.63 12.79 -6.09
N GLY A 185 -15.20 11.70 -6.61
CA GLY A 185 -15.05 11.21 -7.97
C GLY A 185 -13.69 10.62 -8.32
N ALA A 186 -12.68 10.66 -7.42
CA ALA A 186 -11.35 10.13 -7.69
C ALA A 186 -11.30 8.60 -7.55
N THR A 187 -10.56 7.94 -8.42
CA THR A 187 -10.14 6.54 -8.30
C THR A 187 -8.86 6.42 -7.46
N HIS A 188 -8.32 5.20 -7.35
CA HIS A 188 -7.10 4.94 -6.60
C HIS A 188 -5.89 5.68 -7.18
N VAL A 189 -5.64 5.54 -8.48
CA VAL A 189 -4.46 6.09 -9.16
C VAL A 189 -4.60 7.55 -9.59
N ASP A 190 -5.82 8.09 -9.61
CA ASP A 190 -6.05 9.50 -9.92
C ASP A 190 -5.36 10.44 -8.93
N LEU A 191 -5.19 10.01 -7.69
CA LEU A 191 -4.54 10.81 -6.64
C LEU A 191 -3.01 10.83 -6.77
N TYR A 192 -2.42 10.14 -7.75
CA TYR A 192 -0.98 10.09 -7.95
C TYR A 192 -0.47 11.23 -8.85
N ASP A 193 -1.19 11.51 -9.94
CA ASP A 193 -0.69 12.37 -11.00
C ASP A 193 -1.74 13.31 -11.63
N GLN A 194 -3.05 13.10 -11.37
CA GLN A 194 -4.08 13.91 -12.01
C GLN A 194 -4.15 15.32 -11.41
N PRO A 195 -3.82 16.40 -12.20
CA PRO A 195 -3.71 17.76 -11.64
C PRO A 195 -4.98 18.27 -10.96
N LYS A 196 -6.13 17.84 -11.46
CA LYS A 196 -7.44 18.22 -10.87
C LYS A 196 -7.58 17.75 -9.43
N TYR A 197 -7.06 16.55 -9.09
CA TYR A 197 -7.14 15.97 -7.75
C TYR A 197 -5.96 16.39 -6.87
N LEU A 198 -4.77 16.58 -7.46
CA LEU A 198 -3.61 17.10 -6.73
C LEU A 198 -3.87 18.50 -6.16
N LYS A 199 -4.60 19.36 -6.90
CA LYS A 199 -5.03 20.69 -6.39
C LYS A 199 -5.91 20.61 -5.14
N ILE A 200 -6.59 19.48 -4.91
CA ILE A 200 -7.46 19.25 -3.75
C ILE A 200 -6.66 18.61 -2.61
N THR A 201 -5.77 17.68 -2.92
CA THR A 201 -5.08 16.83 -1.92
C THR A 201 -3.82 17.48 -1.36
N LEU A 202 -3.00 18.14 -2.18
CA LEU A 202 -1.74 18.75 -1.73
C LEU A 202 -1.93 19.81 -0.64
N PRO A 203 -2.95 20.68 -0.67
CA PRO A 203 -3.18 21.65 0.40
C PRO A 203 -3.60 21.01 1.74
N LYS A 204 -3.95 19.73 1.75
CA LYS A 204 -4.29 18.99 2.98
C LYS A 204 -3.05 18.41 3.70
N LEU A 205 -1.96 18.22 2.97
CA LEU A 205 -0.68 17.72 3.50
C LEU A 205 0.11 18.82 4.20
#